data_5da28e41e4f7c2573140d1a954e78348
#
_entry.id   5da28e41e4f7c2573140d1a954e78348
#
_cell.length_a   1.000
_cell.length_b   1.000
_cell.length_c   1.000
_cell.angle_alpha   90.00
_cell.angle_beta   90.00
_cell.angle_gamma   90.00
#
_symmetry.space_group_name_H-M   'P 1'
#
loop_
_entity.id
_entity.type
_entity.pdbx_description
1 polymer ?
#
loop_
_entity_poly.entity_id
_entity_poly.type
_entity_poly.pdbx_seq_one_letter_code
_entity_poly.pdbx_strand_id
1 'polypeptide(L)'
;MKIFVESIDKGIWDAIENGPFVPMLENDKVIYEKPWSQWTEHESKKAQYDCITKNINTYALNSYGFFRVSQCASAKEIWYTLEVTHEGTNDVKRARKHALIQEYEMFRMQKGETIAEVQKRFTHIVNHLMSLGKNI
;
A
#
# COMPACT_ATOMS: atom_id res chain seq x y z
N MET A 1 -6.44 0.98 5.97
CA MET A 1 -6.87 0.97 4.54
C MET A 1 -7.11 -0.45 4.01
N LYS A 2 -6.15 -1.39 4.14
CA LYS A 2 -6.30 -2.79 3.67
C LYS A 2 -7.60 -3.45 4.19
N ILE A 3 -7.81 -3.45 5.50
CA ILE A 3 -9.01 -4.05 6.14
C ILE A 3 -10.30 -3.46 5.58
N PHE A 4 -10.35 -2.15 5.35
CA PHE A 4 -11.51 -1.47 4.78
C PHE A 4 -11.78 -1.96 3.34
N VAL A 5 -10.75 -2.03 2.52
CA VAL A 5 -10.84 -2.49 1.12
C VAL A 5 -11.27 -3.95 1.06
N GLU A 6 -10.68 -4.83 1.87
CA GLU A 6 -11.05 -6.25 1.95
C GLU A 6 -12.48 -6.46 2.47
N SER A 7 -12.99 -5.55 3.31
CA SER A 7 -14.37 -5.62 3.82
C SER A 7 -15.42 -5.33 2.75
N ILE A 8 -15.07 -4.59 1.70
CA ILE A 8 -15.95 -4.33 0.56
C ILE A 8 -16.00 -5.57 -0.35
N ASP A 9 -14.86 -6.02 -0.82
CA ASP A 9 -14.72 -7.25 -1.63
C ASP A 9 -13.24 -7.67 -1.68
N LYS A 10 -12.98 -8.96 -1.50
CA LYS A 10 -11.62 -9.51 -1.59
C LYS A 10 -11.00 -9.34 -2.98
N GLY A 11 -11.81 -9.33 -4.03
CA GLY A 11 -11.35 -9.11 -5.40
C GLY A 11 -10.74 -7.72 -5.61
N ILE A 12 -11.20 -6.73 -4.85
CA ILE A 12 -10.63 -5.37 -4.87
C ILE A 12 -9.19 -5.38 -4.35
N TRP A 13 -8.94 -6.08 -3.25
CA TRP A 13 -7.59 -6.19 -2.71
C TRP A 13 -6.66 -7.01 -3.63
N ASP A 14 -7.18 -8.09 -4.22
CA ASP A 14 -6.44 -8.91 -5.18
C ASP A 14 -5.95 -8.08 -6.38
N ALA A 15 -6.75 -7.15 -6.88
CA ALA A 15 -6.36 -6.23 -7.96
C ALA A 15 -5.19 -5.30 -7.56
N ILE A 16 -5.12 -4.89 -6.28
CA ILE A 16 -3.99 -4.11 -5.76
C ILE A 16 -2.72 -4.96 -5.64
N GLU A 17 -2.85 -6.16 -5.12
CA GLU A 17 -1.72 -7.03 -4.80
C GLU A 17 -1.11 -7.65 -6.06
N ASN A 18 -1.94 -8.18 -6.96
CA ASN A 18 -1.53 -8.93 -8.14
C ASN A 18 -1.60 -8.14 -9.45
N GLY A 19 -2.21 -6.95 -9.45
CA GLY A 19 -2.41 -6.13 -10.63
C GLY A 19 -3.67 -6.50 -11.42
N PRO A 20 -3.89 -5.88 -12.59
CA PRO A 20 -5.07 -6.12 -13.41
C PRO A 20 -5.09 -7.57 -13.93
N PHE A 21 -6.28 -8.16 -13.91
CA PHE A 21 -6.48 -9.48 -14.48
C PHE A 21 -6.63 -9.40 -16.00
N VAL A 22 -5.78 -10.12 -16.72
CA VAL A 22 -5.84 -10.25 -18.17
C VAL A 22 -5.98 -11.72 -18.52
N PRO A 23 -7.12 -12.18 -19.11
CA PRO A 23 -7.27 -13.55 -19.55
C PRO A 23 -6.27 -13.90 -20.65
N MET A 24 -5.63 -15.06 -20.55
CA MET A 24 -4.63 -15.55 -21.50
C MET A 24 -5.11 -16.81 -22.21
N LEU A 25 -4.72 -16.96 -23.46
CA LEU A 25 -4.91 -18.20 -24.23
C LEU A 25 -3.56 -18.80 -24.58
N GLU A 26 -3.48 -20.12 -24.53
CA GLU A 26 -2.35 -20.89 -25.01
C GLU A 26 -2.72 -21.60 -26.30
N ASN A 27 -1.95 -21.36 -27.36
CA ASN A 27 -2.08 -22.07 -28.63
C ASN A 27 -0.68 -22.41 -29.15
N ASP A 28 -0.43 -23.69 -29.47
CA ASP A 28 0.84 -24.20 -29.97
C ASP A 28 2.09 -23.72 -29.21
N LYS A 29 2.03 -23.71 -27.87
CA LYS A 29 3.08 -23.22 -26.94
C LYS A 29 3.32 -21.71 -26.97
N VAL A 30 2.47 -20.93 -27.64
CA VAL A 30 2.49 -19.47 -27.58
C VAL A 30 1.35 -18.98 -26.70
N ILE A 31 1.69 -18.18 -25.69
CA ILE A 31 0.73 -17.56 -24.79
C ILE A 31 0.45 -16.15 -25.29
N TYR A 32 -0.80 -15.81 -25.51
CA TYR A 32 -1.23 -14.47 -25.92
C TYR A 32 -2.49 -14.02 -25.18
N GLU A 33 -2.73 -12.72 -25.17
CA GLU A 33 -3.90 -12.15 -24.52
C GLU A 33 -5.18 -12.61 -25.23
N LYS A 34 -6.15 -13.08 -24.46
CA LYS A 34 -7.44 -13.51 -24.98
C LYS A 34 -8.22 -12.30 -25.52
N PRO A 35 -8.70 -12.34 -26.79
CA PRO A 35 -9.53 -11.27 -27.32
C PRO A 35 -10.77 -11.02 -26.47
N TRP A 36 -11.15 -9.76 -26.31
CA TRP A 36 -12.27 -9.38 -25.44
C TRP A 36 -13.59 -10.07 -25.82
N SER A 37 -13.82 -10.28 -27.08
CA SER A 37 -15.00 -10.99 -27.60
C SER A 37 -15.11 -12.44 -27.11
N GLN A 38 -14.02 -13.06 -26.68
CA GLN A 38 -13.95 -14.43 -26.19
C GLN A 38 -13.92 -14.54 -24.65
N TRP A 39 -13.99 -13.40 -23.94
CA TRP A 39 -14.00 -13.42 -22.48
C TRP A 39 -15.28 -14.03 -21.95
N THR A 40 -15.16 -14.87 -20.94
CA THR A 40 -16.30 -15.37 -20.18
C THR A 40 -16.83 -14.26 -19.25
N GLU A 41 -18.07 -14.41 -18.79
CA GLU A 41 -18.67 -13.48 -17.81
C GLU A 41 -17.82 -13.39 -16.53
N HIS A 42 -17.29 -14.52 -16.07
CA HIS A 42 -16.41 -14.56 -14.90
C HIS A 42 -15.09 -13.80 -15.13
N GLU A 43 -14.45 -13.96 -16.28
CA GLU A 43 -13.22 -13.25 -16.65
C GLU A 43 -13.47 -11.74 -16.74
N SER A 44 -14.57 -11.33 -17.38
CA SER A 44 -14.97 -9.94 -17.49
C SER A 44 -15.21 -9.30 -16.12
N LYS A 45 -15.92 -9.99 -15.25
CA LYS A 45 -16.16 -9.54 -13.87
C LYS A 45 -14.87 -9.40 -13.07
N LYS A 46 -13.96 -10.36 -13.20
CA LYS A 46 -12.65 -10.31 -12.54
C LYS A 46 -11.79 -9.16 -13.04
N ALA A 47 -11.81 -8.87 -14.34
CA ALA A 47 -11.09 -7.73 -14.93
C ALA A 47 -11.65 -6.38 -14.48
N GLN A 48 -12.94 -6.27 -14.15
CA GLN A 48 -13.55 -5.04 -13.65
C GLN A 48 -13.04 -4.62 -12.27
N TYR A 49 -12.51 -5.53 -11.47
CA TYR A 49 -12.00 -5.21 -10.14
C TYR A 49 -10.88 -4.16 -10.16
N ASP A 50 -10.03 -4.15 -11.16
CA ASP A 50 -9.01 -3.11 -11.31
C ASP A 50 -9.64 -1.72 -11.50
N CYS A 51 -10.64 -1.60 -12.34
CA CYS A 51 -11.39 -0.36 -12.56
C CYS A 51 -12.12 0.13 -11.29
N ILE A 52 -12.78 -0.78 -10.59
CA ILE A 52 -13.49 -0.48 -9.33
C ILE A 52 -12.49 0.01 -8.28
N THR A 53 -11.36 -0.66 -8.16
CA THR A 53 -10.31 -0.33 -7.20
C THR A 53 -9.66 1.01 -7.51
N LYS A 54 -9.40 1.31 -8.77
CA LYS A 54 -8.92 2.64 -9.20
C LYS A 54 -9.89 3.75 -8.78
N ASN A 55 -11.17 3.55 -9.00
CA ASN A 55 -12.19 4.52 -8.60
C ASN A 55 -12.22 4.73 -7.08
N ILE A 56 -12.27 3.67 -6.30
CA ILE A 56 -12.28 3.76 -4.83
C ILE A 56 -11.04 4.52 -4.32
N ASN A 57 -9.86 4.17 -4.81
CA ASN A 57 -8.62 4.82 -4.41
C ASN A 57 -8.61 6.31 -4.80
N THR A 58 -9.09 6.64 -6.00
CA THR A 58 -9.13 8.02 -6.51
C THR A 58 -10.09 8.90 -5.71
N TYR A 59 -11.26 8.39 -5.36
CA TYR A 59 -12.24 9.13 -4.55
C TYR A 59 -11.77 9.44 -3.13
N ALA A 60 -10.87 8.64 -2.59
CA ALA A 60 -10.31 8.85 -1.26
C ALA A 60 -9.22 9.94 -1.22
N LEU A 61 -8.79 10.45 -2.36
CA LEU A 61 -7.68 11.38 -2.47
C LEU A 61 -8.13 12.84 -2.56
N ASN A 62 -7.34 13.72 -1.97
CA ASN A 62 -7.42 15.16 -2.22
C ASN A 62 -6.85 15.52 -3.61
N SER A 63 -6.95 16.78 -4.01
CA SER A 63 -6.47 17.24 -5.33
C SER A 63 -5.00 16.94 -5.59
N TYR A 64 -4.14 17.05 -4.58
CA TYR A 64 -2.72 16.76 -4.70
C TYR A 64 -2.44 15.26 -4.91
N GLY A 65 -3.10 14.41 -4.12
CA GLY A 65 -3.00 12.97 -4.26
C GLY A 65 -3.55 12.48 -5.60
N PHE A 66 -4.69 13.02 -6.02
CA PHE A 66 -5.28 12.74 -7.34
C PHE A 66 -4.31 13.06 -8.48
N PHE A 67 -3.69 14.24 -8.46
CA PHE A 67 -2.72 14.65 -9.48
C PHE A 67 -1.55 13.67 -9.58
N ARG A 68 -1.05 13.19 -8.44
CA ARG A 68 0.05 12.22 -8.41
C ARG A 68 -0.28 10.87 -9.04
N VAL A 69 -1.51 10.38 -8.88
CA VAL A 69 -1.92 9.07 -9.38
C VAL A 69 -2.63 9.11 -10.73
N SER A 70 -2.89 10.28 -11.27
CA SER A 70 -3.64 10.45 -12.53
C SER A 70 -3.00 9.77 -13.74
N GLN A 71 -1.69 9.54 -13.72
CA GLN A 71 -0.95 8.85 -14.77
C GLN A 71 -0.82 7.34 -14.57
N CYS A 72 -1.28 6.82 -13.43
CA CYS A 72 -1.18 5.39 -13.15
C CYS A 72 -2.18 4.59 -13.99
N ALA A 73 -1.70 3.51 -14.60
CA ALA A 73 -2.53 2.65 -15.45
C ALA A 73 -3.35 1.62 -14.67
N SER A 74 -2.90 1.19 -13.50
CA SER A 74 -3.54 0.14 -12.70
C SER A 74 -3.72 0.53 -11.24
N ALA A 75 -4.63 -0.17 -10.55
CA ALA A 75 -4.82 -0.01 -9.10
C ALA A 75 -3.55 -0.34 -8.30
N LYS A 76 -2.77 -1.30 -8.75
CA LYS A 76 -1.48 -1.66 -8.16
C LYS A 76 -0.47 -0.51 -8.22
N GLU A 77 -0.37 0.17 -9.37
CA GLU A 77 0.49 1.35 -9.54
C GLU A 77 0.04 2.51 -8.66
N ILE A 78 -1.26 2.76 -8.56
CA ILE A 78 -1.82 3.79 -7.67
C ILE A 78 -1.42 3.50 -6.22
N TRP A 79 -1.62 2.28 -5.78
CA TRP A 79 -1.27 1.88 -4.42
C TRP A 79 0.22 2.05 -4.13
N TYR A 80 1.08 1.58 -5.03
CA TYR A 80 2.53 1.74 -4.92
C TYR A 80 2.96 3.21 -4.87
N THR A 81 2.38 4.05 -5.73
CA THR A 81 2.67 5.50 -5.76
C THR A 81 2.28 6.18 -4.45
N LEU A 82 1.12 5.81 -3.89
CA LEU A 82 0.66 6.33 -2.60
C LEU A 82 1.55 5.85 -1.44
N GLU A 83 1.93 4.59 -1.45
CA GLU A 83 2.84 4.03 -0.45
C GLU A 83 4.18 4.75 -0.45
N VAL A 84 4.81 4.93 -1.62
CA VAL A 84 6.08 5.67 -1.77
C VAL A 84 5.93 7.12 -1.35
N THR A 85 4.80 7.75 -1.65
CA THR A 85 4.54 9.16 -1.31
C THR A 85 4.42 9.36 0.20
N HIS A 86 3.74 8.46 0.89
CA HIS A 86 3.46 8.59 2.33
C HIS A 86 4.51 7.94 3.22
N GLU A 87 5.04 6.81 2.83
CA GLU A 87 6.01 6.05 3.64
C GLU A 87 7.46 6.23 3.19
N GLY A 88 7.66 6.69 1.96
CA GLY A 88 8.98 6.84 1.35
C GLY A 88 9.50 5.56 0.68
N THR A 89 10.64 5.69 0.02
CA THR A 89 11.34 4.56 -0.59
C THR A 89 11.93 3.62 0.49
N ASN A 90 12.38 2.43 0.09
CA ASN A 90 13.03 1.49 1.02
C ASN A 90 14.25 2.10 1.71
N ASP A 91 15.01 2.95 1.02
CA ASP A 91 16.16 3.65 1.61
C ASP A 91 15.74 4.68 2.66
N VAL A 92 14.68 5.43 2.40
CA VAL A 92 14.08 6.37 3.37
C VAL A 92 13.52 5.63 4.58
N LYS A 93 12.80 4.51 4.37
CA LYS A 93 12.31 3.65 5.46
C LYS A 93 13.45 3.11 6.31
N ARG A 94 14.53 2.67 5.68
CA ARG A 94 15.73 2.17 6.35
C ARG A 94 16.42 3.26 7.17
N ALA A 95 16.61 4.45 6.61
CA ALA A 95 17.20 5.59 7.32
C ALA A 95 16.36 6.01 8.53
N ARG A 96 15.03 6.05 8.37
CA ARG A 96 14.09 6.32 9.47
C ARG A 96 14.15 5.26 10.57
N LYS A 97 14.22 3.99 10.18
CA LYS A 97 14.38 2.88 11.11
C LYS A 97 15.67 2.98 11.92
N HIS A 98 16.79 3.29 11.28
CA HIS A 98 18.08 3.50 11.95
C HIS A 98 18.04 4.66 12.94
N ALA A 99 17.45 5.80 12.55
CA ALA A 99 17.29 6.95 13.44
C ALA A 99 16.45 6.61 14.68
N LEU A 100 15.34 5.89 14.50
CA LEU A 100 14.46 5.47 15.59
C LEU A 100 15.13 4.43 16.52
N ILE A 101 15.94 3.52 15.96
CA ILE A 101 16.75 2.58 16.77
C ILE A 101 17.73 3.33 17.64
N GLN A 102 18.40 4.33 17.09
CA GLN A 102 19.33 5.18 17.82
C GLN A 102 18.62 5.96 18.94
N GLU A 103 17.45 6.54 18.66
CA GLU A 103 16.62 7.19 19.68
C GLU A 103 16.20 6.21 20.79
N TYR A 104 15.82 4.99 20.44
CA TYR A 104 15.46 3.92 21.37
C TYR A 104 16.64 3.54 22.27
N GLU A 105 17.83 3.32 21.69
CA GLU A 105 19.03 2.92 22.44
C GLU A 105 19.55 4.03 23.36
N MET A 106 19.36 5.29 22.97
CA MET A 106 19.76 6.46 23.73
C MET A 106 18.60 7.03 24.62
N PHE A 107 17.49 6.32 24.71
CA PHE A 107 16.31 6.80 25.41
C PHE A 107 16.59 7.01 26.90
N ARG A 108 16.29 8.20 27.39
CA ARG A 108 16.36 8.58 28.81
C ARG A 108 15.39 9.73 29.10
N MET A 109 15.03 9.85 30.36
CA MET A 109 14.23 10.96 30.85
C MET A 109 14.99 12.28 30.68
N GLN A 110 14.30 13.30 30.17
CA GLN A 110 14.85 14.64 30.00
C GLN A 110 14.61 15.48 31.29
N LYS A 111 15.44 16.49 31.46
CA LYS A 111 15.31 17.39 32.62
C LYS A 111 13.97 18.14 32.57
N GLY A 112 13.16 18.00 33.63
CA GLY A 112 11.84 18.66 33.72
C GLY A 112 10.70 17.88 33.08
N GLU A 113 10.97 16.70 32.51
CA GLU A 113 9.97 15.83 31.91
C GLU A 113 9.21 15.03 32.98
N THR A 114 7.90 14.90 32.85
CA THR A 114 7.09 14.06 33.74
C THR A 114 7.14 12.59 33.31
N ILE A 115 6.81 11.67 34.24
CA ILE A 115 6.74 10.23 33.92
C ILE A 115 5.74 9.95 32.79
N ALA A 116 4.60 10.65 32.77
CA ALA A 116 3.60 10.50 31.71
C ALA A 116 4.13 10.90 30.32
N GLU A 117 4.90 11.99 30.26
CA GLU A 117 5.54 12.45 29.01
C GLU A 117 6.62 11.46 28.54
N VAL A 118 7.43 10.94 29.46
CA VAL A 118 8.42 9.88 29.15
C VAL A 118 7.74 8.67 28.56
N GLN A 119 6.67 8.18 29.20
CA GLN A 119 5.92 7.01 28.75
C GLN A 119 5.31 7.24 27.38
N LYS A 120 4.71 8.40 27.14
CA LYS A 120 4.13 8.77 25.83
C LYS A 120 5.19 8.78 24.73
N ARG A 121 6.34 9.39 24.99
CA ARG A 121 7.45 9.48 24.04
C ARG A 121 8.06 8.10 23.74
N PHE A 122 8.25 7.28 24.76
CA PHE A 122 8.73 5.91 24.62
C PHE A 122 7.76 5.06 23.78
N THR A 123 6.46 5.09 24.08
CA THR A 123 5.43 4.37 23.34
C THR A 123 5.40 4.80 21.86
N HIS A 124 5.59 6.08 21.57
CA HIS A 124 5.66 6.60 20.21
C HIS A 124 6.84 6.00 19.43
N ILE A 125 8.04 5.95 20.02
CA ILE A 125 9.23 5.35 19.41
C ILE A 125 9.02 3.85 19.15
N VAL A 126 8.51 3.12 20.15
CA VAL A 126 8.24 1.68 20.03
C VAL A 126 7.23 1.38 18.92
N ASN A 127 6.13 2.11 18.87
CA ASN A 127 5.09 1.91 17.86
C ASN A 127 5.63 2.19 16.45
N HIS A 128 6.43 3.24 16.27
CA HIS A 128 7.08 3.52 15.00
C HIS A 128 8.06 2.42 14.58
N LEU A 129 8.88 1.91 15.49
CA LEU A 129 9.80 0.81 15.21
C LEU A 129 9.06 -0.47 14.83
N MET A 130 7.96 -0.78 15.51
CA MET A 130 7.13 -1.94 15.18
C MET A 130 6.49 -1.79 13.80
N SER A 131 6.02 -0.61 13.43
CA SER A 131 5.47 -0.34 12.11
C SER A 131 6.50 -0.51 10.97
N LEU A 132 7.78 -0.32 11.27
CA LEU A 132 8.91 -0.53 10.35
C LEU A 132 9.48 -1.96 10.42
N GLY A 133 8.80 -2.88 11.08
CA GLY A 133 9.13 -4.30 11.11
C GLY A 133 10.27 -4.68 12.05
N LYS A 134 10.54 -3.89 13.10
CA LYS A 134 11.46 -4.28 14.17
C LYS A 134 10.67 -4.83 15.36
N ASN A 135 10.93 -6.08 15.71
CA ASN A 135 10.48 -6.64 16.98
C ASN A 135 11.39 -6.15 18.13
N ILE A 136 10.77 -5.65 19.15
CA ILE A 136 11.45 -5.12 20.33
C ILE A 136 11.18 -6.06 21.52
#